data_bd23f24363ddb8441959451992588e46
#
_entry.id   bd23f24363ddb8441959451992588e46
#
_cell.length_a   1.000
_cell.length_b   1.000
_cell.length_c   1.000
_cell.angle_alpha   90.00
_cell.angle_beta   90.00
_cell.angle_gamma   90.00
#
_symmetry.space_group_name_H-M   'P 1'
#
loop_
_entity.id
_entity.type
_entity.pdbx_description
1 polymer ?
#
loop_
_entity_poly.entity_id
_entity_poly.type
_entity_poly.pdbx_seq_one_letter_code
_entity_poly.pdbx_strand_id
1 'polypeptide(L)'
;MKEIELRIIDIDVKKIREKLLSLNCIKVKQEDQINNIYDFSDKRLLLGKGYARIRTVKDNLKNSTIHYITTKKLISQEKYKIMDEHESEIKDEIAARGIFEALGLELMQSIKKYRESYKYKNTLIEIDINEKDFCPFPYIEIESASEPEIEEVVRLLGYSLEDTTSKSIYEILKAKKSMEKL
;
A
#
# COMPACT_ATOMS: atom_id res chain seq x y z
N MET A 1 -6.33 13.60 -0.64
CA MET A 1 -5.14 13.95 -1.48
C MET A 1 -5.13 12.99 -2.67
N LYS A 2 -4.75 13.45 -3.87
CA LYS A 2 -4.61 12.54 -5.04
C LYS A 2 -3.22 11.91 -5.00
N GLU A 3 -3.16 10.60 -4.99
CA GLU A 3 -1.93 9.81 -5.09
C GLU A 3 -1.92 9.06 -6.42
N ILE A 4 -0.81 9.15 -7.14
CA ILE A 4 -0.55 8.37 -8.35
C ILE A 4 0.39 7.24 -7.95
N GLU A 5 0.01 5.99 -8.19
CA GLU A 5 0.81 4.83 -7.81
C GLU A 5 0.92 3.79 -8.92
N LEU A 6 2.05 3.11 -8.97
CA LEU A 6 2.30 1.87 -9.72
C LEU A 6 2.92 0.81 -8.82
N ARG A 7 2.73 -0.46 -9.19
CA ARG A 7 3.35 -1.61 -8.49
C ARG A 7 4.26 -2.41 -9.41
N ILE A 8 5.33 -2.94 -8.81
CA ILE A 8 6.16 -4.01 -9.39
C ILE A 8 6.07 -5.18 -8.43
N ILE A 9 5.60 -6.32 -8.88
CA ILE A 9 5.33 -7.50 -8.04
C ILE A 9 6.45 -8.54 -8.15
N ASP A 10 6.54 -9.41 -7.14
CA ASP A 10 7.43 -10.57 -7.14
C ASP A 10 8.92 -10.19 -7.25
N ILE A 11 9.31 -9.19 -6.49
CA ILE A 11 10.64 -8.59 -6.51
C ILE A 11 11.66 -9.38 -5.67
N ASP A 12 12.95 -9.28 -6.04
CA ASP A 12 14.05 -9.64 -5.17
C ASP A 12 14.35 -8.48 -4.21
N VAL A 13 13.87 -8.59 -2.99
CA VAL A 13 14.00 -7.52 -1.96
C VAL A 13 15.46 -7.13 -1.72
N LYS A 14 16.39 -8.11 -1.74
CA LYS A 14 17.82 -7.83 -1.52
C LYS A 14 18.38 -6.96 -2.64
N LYS A 15 18.14 -7.36 -3.89
CA LYS A 15 18.61 -6.59 -5.07
C LYS A 15 18.01 -5.19 -5.10
N ILE A 16 16.73 -5.05 -4.73
CA ILE A 16 16.08 -3.73 -4.69
C ILE A 16 16.71 -2.84 -3.62
N ARG A 17 16.96 -3.36 -2.41
CA ARG A 17 17.65 -2.60 -1.36
C ARG A 17 19.05 -2.14 -1.80
N GLU A 18 19.84 -3.03 -2.41
CA GLU A 18 21.16 -2.70 -2.96
C GLU A 18 21.06 -1.59 -4.03
N LYS A 19 20.06 -1.68 -4.90
CA LYS A 19 19.81 -0.68 -5.94
C LYS A 19 19.42 0.68 -5.37
N LEU A 20 18.50 0.71 -4.40
CA LEU A 20 18.08 1.94 -3.72
C LEU A 20 19.25 2.63 -3.01
N LEU A 21 20.12 1.87 -2.37
CA LEU A 21 21.35 2.39 -1.75
C LEU A 21 22.29 2.98 -2.81
N SER A 22 22.49 2.29 -3.95
CA SER A 22 23.35 2.79 -5.03
C SER A 22 22.83 4.09 -5.69
N LEU A 23 21.52 4.32 -5.62
CA LEU A 23 20.86 5.53 -6.08
C LEU A 23 20.84 6.65 -5.03
N ASN A 24 21.46 6.43 -3.86
CA ASN A 24 21.45 7.35 -2.72
C ASN A 24 20.02 7.69 -2.24
N CYS A 25 19.07 6.75 -2.36
CA CYS A 25 17.74 6.92 -1.81
C CYS A 25 17.80 6.94 -0.28
N ILE A 26 17.05 7.86 0.33
CA ILE A 26 17.00 8.01 1.79
C ILE A 26 15.89 7.10 2.33
N LYS A 27 16.25 6.16 3.22
CA LYS A 27 15.23 5.39 3.95
C LYS A 27 14.51 6.32 4.94
N VAL A 28 13.21 6.50 4.76
CA VAL A 28 12.37 7.40 5.57
C VAL A 28 11.40 6.68 6.49
N LYS A 29 11.09 5.39 6.20
CA LYS A 29 10.24 4.54 7.06
C LYS A 29 10.78 3.12 7.12
N GLN A 30 10.60 2.49 8.28
CA GLN A 30 10.75 1.05 8.50
C GLN A 30 9.71 0.64 9.53
N GLU A 31 8.66 -0.05 9.10
CA GLU A 31 7.42 -0.18 9.84
C GLU A 31 6.91 -1.62 9.86
N ASP A 32 6.46 -2.08 11.04
CA ASP A 32 5.55 -3.20 11.16
C ASP A 32 4.13 -2.65 11.27
N GLN A 33 3.25 -3.05 10.36
CA GLN A 33 1.91 -2.51 10.24
C GLN A 33 0.85 -3.59 10.47
N ILE A 34 -0.22 -3.21 11.19
CA ILE A 34 -1.48 -3.96 11.22
C ILE A 34 -2.53 -3.09 10.54
N ASN A 35 -3.09 -3.57 9.44
CA ASN A 35 -4.09 -2.88 8.63
C ASN A 35 -5.45 -3.55 8.83
N ASN A 36 -6.29 -2.97 9.65
CA ASN A 36 -7.66 -3.40 9.89
C ASN A 36 -8.56 -2.72 8.86
N ILE A 37 -9.10 -3.52 7.93
CA ILE A 37 -9.95 -3.07 6.83
C ILE A 37 -11.41 -3.22 7.24
N TYR A 38 -12.18 -2.15 7.07
CA TYR A 38 -13.58 -2.07 7.42
C TYR A 38 -14.43 -1.77 6.19
N ASP A 39 -15.64 -2.33 6.20
CA ASP A 39 -16.68 -2.05 5.19
C ASP A 39 -18.06 -2.26 5.86
N PHE A 40 -19.11 -1.88 5.18
CA PHE A 40 -20.46 -2.26 5.54
C PHE A 40 -20.72 -3.74 5.22
N SER A 41 -21.72 -4.35 5.86
CA SER A 41 -22.09 -5.76 5.61
C SER A 41 -22.37 -6.06 4.13
N ASP A 42 -22.89 -5.09 3.37
CA ASP A 42 -23.12 -5.19 1.91
C ASP A 42 -21.87 -4.91 1.05
N LYS A 43 -20.73 -4.64 1.67
CA LYS A 43 -19.43 -4.37 1.01
C LYS A 43 -19.46 -3.21 0.01
N ARG A 44 -20.28 -2.18 0.30
CA ARG A 44 -20.48 -1.04 -0.62
C ARG A 44 -19.21 -0.24 -0.88
N LEU A 45 -18.28 -0.17 0.09
CA LEU A 45 -17.00 0.53 -0.13
C LEU A 45 -16.13 -0.26 -1.10
N LEU A 46 -15.98 -1.58 -0.91
CA LEU A 46 -15.24 -2.46 -1.79
C LEU A 46 -15.85 -2.50 -3.21
N LEU A 47 -17.18 -2.57 -3.33
CA LEU A 47 -17.89 -2.50 -4.61
C LEU A 47 -17.64 -1.16 -5.30
N GLY A 48 -17.52 -0.07 -4.53
CA GLY A 48 -17.11 1.25 -5.00
C GLY A 48 -15.60 1.41 -5.20
N LYS A 49 -14.83 0.30 -5.15
CA LYS A 49 -13.36 0.27 -5.24
C LYS A 49 -12.68 1.17 -4.20
N GLY A 50 -13.19 1.17 -2.98
CA GLY A 50 -12.65 1.87 -1.83
C GLY A 50 -12.64 1.01 -0.58
N TYR A 51 -12.21 1.59 0.54
CA TYR A 51 -12.24 0.98 1.86
C TYR A 51 -12.09 2.02 2.96
N ALA A 52 -12.49 1.66 4.18
CA ALA A 52 -12.09 2.33 5.40
C ALA A 52 -11.04 1.48 6.13
N ARG A 53 -10.09 2.11 6.82
CA ARG A 53 -8.98 1.41 7.49
C ARG A 53 -8.64 2.09 8.80
N ILE A 54 -8.35 1.27 9.82
CA ILE A 54 -7.57 1.67 10.99
C ILE A 54 -6.23 0.96 10.87
N ARG A 55 -5.14 1.72 10.87
CA ARG A 55 -3.77 1.21 10.74
C ARG A 55 -2.97 1.49 11.99
N THR A 56 -2.44 0.44 12.59
CA THR A 56 -1.45 0.54 13.66
C THR A 56 -0.06 0.35 13.04
N VAL A 57 0.81 1.31 13.26
CA VAL A 57 2.19 1.34 12.75
C VAL A 57 3.15 1.33 13.93
N LYS A 58 4.00 0.31 13.98
CA LYS A 58 5.21 0.32 14.81
C LYS A 58 6.35 0.86 13.96
N ASP A 59 6.74 2.10 14.19
CA ASP A 59 7.90 2.74 13.53
C ASP A 59 9.19 2.24 14.16
N ASN A 60 9.93 1.40 13.43
CA ASN A 60 11.17 0.79 13.90
C ASN A 60 12.37 1.77 13.85
N LEU A 61 12.26 2.89 13.14
CA LEU A 61 13.30 3.93 13.13
C LEU A 61 13.21 4.84 14.37
N LYS A 62 11.98 5.12 14.81
CA LYS A 62 11.70 6.01 15.95
C LYS A 62 11.36 5.27 17.23
N ASN A 63 11.18 3.94 17.15
CA ASN A 63 10.71 3.08 18.24
C ASN A 63 9.41 3.61 18.89
N SER A 64 8.44 3.99 18.06
CA SER A 64 7.14 4.52 18.48
C SER A 64 6.00 3.76 17.80
N THR A 65 4.81 3.83 18.40
CA THR A 65 3.58 3.29 17.81
C THR A 65 2.65 4.45 17.50
N ILE A 66 2.10 4.45 16.28
CA ILE A 66 1.21 5.48 15.77
C ILE A 66 -0.02 4.79 15.16
N HIS A 67 -1.18 5.39 15.31
CA HIS A 67 -2.42 4.89 14.73
C HIS A 67 -2.97 5.89 13.72
N TYR A 68 -3.51 5.37 12.62
CA TYR A 68 -4.13 6.18 11.57
C TYR A 68 -5.53 5.67 11.27
N ILE A 69 -6.44 6.59 10.99
CA ILE A 69 -7.73 6.34 10.36
C ILE A 69 -7.65 6.80 8.92
N THR A 70 -8.06 5.95 7.98
CA THR A 70 -7.94 6.23 6.54
C THR A 70 -9.21 5.85 5.81
N THR A 71 -9.61 6.66 4.83
CA THR A 71 -10.52 6.22 3.77
C THR A 71 -9.84 6.38 2.42
N LYS A 72 -9.98 5.38 1.55
CA LYS A 72 -9.51 5.46 0.15
C LYS A 72 -10.65 5.15 -0.80
N LYS A 73 -10.72 5.89 -1.90
CA LYS A 73 -11.67 5.66 -3.00
C LYS A 73 -10.96 5.80 -4.33
N LEU A 74 -11.20 4.85 -5.24
CA LEU A 74 -10.62 4.89 -6.57
C LEU A 74 -11.21 6.06 -7.38
N ILE A 75 -10.33 6.87 -7.98
CA ILE A 75 -10.69 7.91 -8.96
C ILE A 75 -10.55 7.35 -10.37
N SER A 76 -9.37 6.79 -10.71
CA SER A 76 -9.13 6.15 -12.01
C SER A 76 -8.09 5.03 -11.89
N GLN A 77 -8.15 4.09 -12.82
CA GLN A 77 -7.24 2.94 -12.88
C GLN A 77 -7.03 2.57 -14.35
N GLU A 78 -6.11 3.29 -14.98
CA GLU A 78 -5.67 3.05 -16.36
C GLU A 78 -4.21 2.63 -16.33
N LYS A 79 -3.33 3.46 -16.88
CA LYS A 79 -1.88 3.27 -16.80
C LYS A 79 -1.38 3.36 -15.36
N TYR A 80 -1.95 4.30 -14.60
CA TYR A 80 -1.69 4.51 -13.18
C TYR A 80 -2.96 4.29 -12.38
N LYS A 81 -2.79 3.97 -11.09
CA LYS A 81 -3.87 3.98 -10.13
C LYS A 81 -3.88 5.32 -9.40
N ILE A 82 -5.04 5.98 -9.40
CA ILE A 82 -5.25 7.26 -8.73
C ILE A 82 -6.31 7.08 -7.66
N MET A 83 -5.96 7.38 -6.42
CA MET A 83 -6.84 7.28 -5.27
C MET A 83 -7.14 8.66 -4.70
N ASP A 84 -8.38 8.84 -4.22
CA ASP A 84 -8.72 9.90 -3.27
C ASP A 84 -8.53 9.34 -1.86
N GLU A 85 -7.52 9.85 -1.16
CA GLU A 85 -7.17 9.40 0.19
C GLU A 85 -7.37 10.51 1.21
N HIS A 86 -8.03 10.14 2.30
CA HIS A 86 -8.14 10.95 3.52
C HIS A 86 -7.59 10.14 4.68
N GLU A 87 -6.51 10.62 5.28
CA GLU A 87 -5.85 9.97 6.42
C GLU A 87 -5.62 10.97 7.54
N SER A 88 -5.79 10.54 8.77
CA SER A 88 -5.47 11.30 9.97
C SER A 88 -4.85 10.41 11.03
N GLU A 89 -3.87 10.94 11.75
CA GLU A 89 -3.36 10.32 12.96
C GLU A 89 -4.42 10.37 14.06
N ILE A 90 -4.54 9.29 14.82
CA ILE A 90 -5.45 9.16 15.95
C ILE A 90 -4.70 8.71 17.20
N LYS A 91 -5.15 9.17 18.36
CA LYS A 91 -4.55 8.82 19.65
C LYS A 91 -5.07 7.50 20.21
N ASP A 92 -6.31 7.14 19.90
CA ASP A 92 -7.03 6.02 20.49
C ASP A 92 -7.66 5.15 19.40
N GLU A 93 -7.02 4.00 19.15
CA GLU A 93 -7.50 3.01 18.17
C GLU A 93 -8.84 2.40 18.60
N ILE A 94 -9.06 2.20 19.92
CA ILE A 94 -10.29 1.58 20.43
C ILE A 94 -11.48 2.53 20.19
N ALA A 95 -11.29 3.81 20.49
CA ALA A 95 -12.32 4.82 20.20
C ALA A 95 -12.63 4.93 18.71
N ALA A 96 -11.60 4.90 17.84
CA ALA A 96 -11.79 4.93 16.39
C ALA A 96 -12.56 3.70 15.88
N ARG A 97 -12.29 2.52 16.42
CA ARG A 97 -13.04 1.29 16.12
C ARG A 97 -14.50 1.45 16.53
N GLY A 98 -14.75 1.92 17.75
CA GLY A 98 -16.11 2.17 18.23
C GLY A 98 -16.89 3.16 17.35
N ILE A 99 -16.22 4.18 16.81
CA ILE A 99 -16.82 5.12 15.85
C ILE A 99 -17.22 4.39 14.56
N PHE A 100 -16.32 3.54 14.00
CA PHE A 100 -16.62 2.77 12.80
C PHE A 100 -17.80 1.82 13.01
N GLU A 101 -17.81 1.10 14.15
CA GLU A 101 -18.91 0.20 14.52
C GLU A 101 -20.23 0.96 14.68
N ALA A 102 -20.22 2.12 15.34
CA ALA A 102 -21.40 2.97 15.50
C ALA A 102 -21.94 3.53 14.16
N LEU A 103 -21.08 3.70 13.16
CA LEU A 103 -21.45 4.07 11.79
C LEU A 103 -21.93 2.87 10.96
N GLY A 104 -21.90 1.64 11.51
CA GLY A 104 -22.33 0.42 10.83
C GLY A 104 -21.23 -0.24 9.99
N LEU A 105 -19.95 0.13 10.17
CA LEU A 105 -18.85 -0.58 9.55
C LEU A 105 -18.43 -1.77 10.41
N GLU A 106 -18.08 -2.86 9.75
CA GLU A 106 -17.62 -4.12 10.35
C GLU A 106 -16.17 -4.39 9.95
N LEU A 107 -15.41 -5.05 10.83
CA LEU A 107 -14.06 -5.50 10.50
C LEU A 107 -14.14 -6.64 9.47
N MET A 108 -13.66 -6.39 8.25
CA MET A 108 -13.66 -7.38 7.17
C MET A 108 -12.40 -8.22 7.17
N GLN A 109 -11.25 -7.60 7.46
CA GLN A 109 -9.94 -8.26 7.39
C GLN A 109 -8.90 -7.49 8.21
N SER A 110 -7.98 -8.25 8.84
CA SER A 110 -6.76 -7.71 9.46
C SER A 110 -5.56 -8.25 8.71
N ILE A 111 -4.68 -7.34 8.24
CA ILE A 111 -3.52 -7.68 7.40
C ILE A 111 -2.28 -7.16 8.08
N LYS A 112 -1.32 -8.02 8.34
CA LYS A 112 0.00 -7.63 8.82
C LYS A 112 0.96 -7.47 7.65
N LYS A 113 1.74 -6.41 7.69
CA LYS A 113 2.68 -6.04 6.65
C LYS A 113 3.91 -5.40 7.25
N TYR A 114 5.09 -5.79 6.75
CA TYR A 114 6.31 -5.05 6.94
C TYR A 114 6.53 -4.11 5.76
N ARG A 115 6.91 -2.85 6.01
CA ARG A 115 7.16 -1.82 5.00
C ARG A 115 8.49 -1.12 5.23
N GLU A 116 9.25 -0.95 4.17
CA GLU A 116 10.36 0.00 4.10
C GLU A 116 10.05 1.04 3.05
N SER A 117 10.14 2.33 3.41
CA SER A 117 9.93 3.41 2.45
C SER A 117 11.23 4.18 2.22
N TYR A 118 11.52 4.44 0.96
CA TYR A 118 12.69 5.19 0.49
C TYR A 118 12.24 6.39 -0.32
N LYS A 119 12.92 7.51 -0.12
CA LYS A 119 12.65 8.74 -0.88
C LYS A 119 13.72 8.96 -1.94
N TYR A 120 13.28 9.16 -3.17
CA TYR A 120 14.08 9.63 -4.29
C TYR A 120 13.42 10.86 -4.90
N LYS A 121 14.05 12.04 -4.80
CA LYS A 121 13.45 13.33 -5.15
C LYS A 121 12.08 13.50 -4.44
N ASN A 122 10.98 13.63 -5.22
CA ASN A 122 9.61 13.73 -4.70
C ASN A 122 8.84 12.39 -4.75
N THR A 123 9.50 11.31 -5.17
CA THR A 123 8.90 9.98 -5.31
C THR A 123 9.18 9.15 -4.06
N LEU A 124 8.15 8.47 -3.57
CA LEU A 124 8.23 7.49 -2.51
C LEU A 124 8.27 6.09 -3.13
N ILE A 125 9.21 5.26 -2.67
CA ILE A 125 9.40 3.88 -3.12
C ILE A 125 9.24 3.00 -1.89
N GLU A 126 8.20 2.19 -1.87
CA GLU A 126 7.82 1.39 -0.72
C GLU A 126 7.96 -0.10 -1.02
N ILE A 127 8.81 -0.80 -0.27
CA ILE A 127 8.95 -2.25 -0.31
C ILE A 127 7.97 -2.84 0.69
N ASP A 128 7.00 -3.61 0.22
CA ASP A 128 5.97 -4.26 1.02
C ASP A 128 6.16 -5.76 1.08
N ILE A 129 6.16 -6.30 2.29
CA ILE A 129 6.22 -7.73 2.60
C ILE A 129 5.04 -8.03 3.51
N ASN A 130 4.05 -8.75 3.02
CA ASN A 130 2.87 -9.14 3.79
C ASN A 130 3.04 -10.52 4.42
N GLU A 131 2.14 -10.87 5.34
CA GLU A 131 1.98 -12.26 5.76
C GLU A 131 1.70 -13.15 4.54
N LYS A 132 2.34 -14.34 4.49
CA LYS A 132 2.27 -15.24 3.33
C LYS A 132 0.86 -15.70 3.00
N ASP A 133 0.01 -15.84 4.02
CA ASP A 133 -1.38 -16.25 3.86
C ASP A 133 -2.24 -15.20 3.14
N PHE A 134 -1.84 -13.91 3.22
CA PHE A 134 -2.47 -12.83 2.48
C PHE A 134 -1.83 -12.64 1.11
N CYS A 135 -0.50 -12.37 1.06
CA CYS A 135 0.24 -12.13 -0.17
C CYS A 135 1.60 -12.81 -0.11
N PRO A 136 1.82 -13.93 -0.85
CA PRO A 136 3.01 -14.76 -0.72
C PRO A 136 4.26 -14.18 -1.38
N PHE A 137 4.17 -13.03 -2.04
CA PHE A 137 5.29 -12.37 -2.72
C PHE A 137 5.46 -10.93 -2.26
N PRO A 138 6.70 -10.43 -2.17
CA PRO A 138 6.99 -9.02 -1.94
C PRO A 138 6.71 -8.20 -3.20
N TYR A 139 6.43 -6.91 -3.01
CA TYR A 139 6.24 -5.98 -4.11
C TYR A 139 6.74 -4.59 -3.75
N ILE A 140 6.88 -3.73 -4.76
CA ILE A 140 7.15 -2.30 -4.61
C ILE A 140 5.89 -1.52 -4.98
N GLU A 141 5.58 -0.50 -4.20
CA GLU A 141 4.70 0.61 -4.58
C GLU A 141 5.58 1.83 -4.87
N ILE A 142 5.34 2.50 -6.00
CA ILE A 142 6.02 3.73 -6.39
C ILE A 142 4.95 4.81 -6.45
N GLU A 143 5.09 5.83 -5.61
CA GLU A 143 4.09 6.89 -5.44
C GLU A 143 4.72 8.25 -5.70
N SER A 144 4.06 9.09 -6.50
CA SER A 144 4.43 10.48 -6.77
C SER A 144 3.21 11.29 -7.19
N ALA A 145 3.33 12.61 -7.15
CA ALA A 145 2.36 13.51 -7.79
C ALA A 145 2.62 13.65 -9.32
N SER A 146 3.73 13.07 -9.83
CA SER A 146 4.23 13.24 -11.20
C SER A 146 4.43 11.88 -11.88
N GLU A 147 3.70 11.63 -12.95
CA GLU A 147 3.88 10.42 -13.78
C GLU A 147 5.32 10.27 -14.33
N PRO A 148 5.98 11.33 -14.88
CA PRO A 148 7.36 11.24 -15.34
C PRO A 148 8.34 10.83 -14.24
N GLU A 149 8.14 11.25 -12.99
CA GLU A 149 8.99 10.85 -11.86
C GLU A 149 8.81 9.36 -11.52
N ILE A 150 7.58 8.83 -11.60
CA ILE A 150 7.32 7.39 -11.44
C ILE A 150 8.06 6.60 -12.53
N GLU A 151 7.94 7.02 -13.80
CA GLU A 151 8.63 6.35 -14.92
C GLU A 151 10.16 6.42 -14.81
N GLU A 152 10.70 7.54 -14.34
CA GLU A 152 12.13 7.67 -14.05
C GLU A 152 12.58 6.63 -13.03
N VAL A 153 11.86 6.52 -11.91
CA VAL A 153 12.17 5.57 -10.83
C VAL A 153 12.06 4.12 -11.31
N VAL A 154 11.02 3.76 -12.07
CA VAL A 154 10.86 2.42 -12.65
C VAL A 154 12.11 2.04 -13.45
N ARG A 155 12.57 2.92 -14.35
CA ARG A 155 13.79 2.70 -15.15
C ARG A 155 15.06 2.62 -14.30
N LEU A 156 15.19 3.50 -13.31
CA LEU A 156 16.34 3.49 -12.40
C LEU A 156 16.44 2.21 -11.58
N LEU A 157 15.31 1.60 -11.23
CA LEU A 157 15.27 0.30 -10.55
C LEU A 157 15.59 -0.89 -11.47
N GLY A 158 15.71 -0.65 -12.79
CA GLY A 158 16.04 -1.66 -13.79
C GLY A 158 14.83 -2.37 -14.39
N TYR A 159 13.64 -1.77 -14.26
CA TYR A 159 12.38 -2.25 -14.82
C TYR A 159 11.90 -1.38 -15.98
N SER A 160 10.95 -1.90 -16.73
CA SER A 160 10.17 -1.18 -17.74
C SER A 160 8.73 -0.94 -17.26
N LEU A 161 7.97 -0.12 -17.96
CA LEU A 161 6.54 0.06 -17.64
C LEU A 161 5.72 -1.21 -17.87
N GLU A 162 6.19 -2.14 -18.70
CA GLU A 162 5.55 -3.44 -18.93
C GLU A 162 5.64 -4.36 -17.70
N ASP A 163 6.65 -4.14 -16.83
CA ASP A 163 6.81 -4.86 -15.57
C ASP A 163 5.93 -4.30 -14.45
N THR A 164 5.21 -3.21 -14.72
CA THR A 164 4.38 -2.52 -13.71
C THR A 164 2.90 -2.84 -13.85
N THR A 165 2.17 -2.58 -12.79
CA THR A 165 0.71 -2.71 -12.78
C THR A 165 0.05 -1.64 -11.91
N SER A 166 -1.08 -1.12 -12.39
CA SER A 166 -1.98 -0.26 -11.61
C SER A 166 -3.02 -1.04 -10.79
N LYS A 167 -3.03 -2.37 -10.89
CA LYS A 167 -3.98 -3.22 -10.16
C LYS A 167 -3.74 -3.18 -8.66
N SER A 168 -4.82 -3.22 -7.89
CA SER A 168 -4.75 -3.42 -6.45
C SER A 168 -4.20 -4.81 -6.12
N ILE A 169 -3.64 -4.98 -4.92
CA ILE A 169 -3.14 -6.29 -4.49
C ILE A 169 -4.24 -7.36 -4.51
N TYR A 170 -5.50 -7.00 -4.19
CA TYR A 170 -6.64 -7.91 -4.26
C TYR A 170 -6.94 -8.39 -5.69
N GLU A 171 -6.86 -7.48 -6.68
CA GLU A 171 -7.05 -7.83 -8.09
C GLU A 171 -5.94 -8.75 -8.59
N ILE A 172 -4.69 -8.50 -8.17
CA ILE A 172 -3.53 -9.34 -8.51
C ILE A 172 -3.70 -10.75 -7.92
N LEU A 173 -4.03 -10.84 -6.63
CA LEU A 173 -4.24 -12.13 -5.95
C LEU A 173 -5.40 -12.91 -6.55
N LYS A 174 -6.50 -12.23 -6.89
CA LYS A 174 -7.65 -12.85 -7.57
C LYS A 174 -7.26 -13.40 -8.95
N ALA A 175 -6.49 -12.66 -9.73
CA ALA A 175 -6.01 -13.10 -11.04
C ALA A 175 -5.09 -14.33 -10.93
N LYS A 176 -4.10 -14.33 -10.00
CA LYS A 176 -3.20 -15.48 -9.75
C LYS A 176 -3.98 -16.73 -9.35
N LYS A 177 -4.94 -16.63 -8.42
CA LYS A 177 -5.79 -17.78 -7.99
C LYS A 177 -6.67 -18.33 -9.13
N SER A 178 -7.05 -17.50 -10.10
CA SER A 178 -7.82 -17.95 -11.26
C SER A 178 -6.95 -18.72 -12.27
N MET A 179 -5.66 -18.39 -12.37
CA MET A 179 -4.69 -19.08 -13.24
C MET A 179 -4.23 -20.44 -12.68
N GLU A 180 -4.19 -20.59 -11.35
CA GLU A 180 -3.81 -21.85 -10.68
C GLU A 180 -4.91 -22.93 -10.75
N LYS A 181 -6.13 -22.57 -11.18
CA LYS A 181 -7.28 -23.46 -11.31
C LYS A 181 -7.51 -23.96 -12.74
N LEU A 182 -6.67 -23.57 -13.71
CA LEU A 182 -6.66 -24.02 -15.09
C LEU A 182 -5.53 -25.01 -15.34
#